data_afed764daa9e07a9eb0028fdcf7c1ce2
#
_entry.id   afed764daa9e07a9eb0028fdcf7c1ce2
#
_cell.length_a   1.000
_cell.length_b   1.000
_cell.length_c   1.000
_cell.angle_alpha   90.00
_cell.angle_beta   90.00
_cell.angle_gamma   90.00
#
_symmetry.space_group_name_H-M   'P 1'
#
loop_
_entity.id
_entity.type
_entity.pdbx_description
1 polymer ?
#
loop_
_entity_poly.entity_id
_entity_poly.type
_entity_poly.pdbx_seq_one_letter_code
_entity_poly.pdbx_strand_id
1 'polypeptide(L)'
;MSFISLNFVVLFACTFILYHTLPSRFRKATLLTASCLFIGFYHLTFLITALILTLTTFYLGKWIGQAKRESGMKGIYFSGVCFLVVSWLAFRYADRLTNCHILFPLGISFYTFQAISYLTEIYWQEEEPEKSLPDFMIYMLFFMKFLSGPIERASDMLPQLKSCKATDYTSMVYGMRLIVVGLIKKLILADSIAPYIDGVFGSVYTASGVQLLMACLLYPIELYADFSGYTDIALGGARMLGFKLSPNFNRPFIAQTTADFWRRWHMSLSFWVRDYLYLPLSSKLRGWGQWGVFLSLALTFTGLGIWHGAGWNFAVYGLIQGVIIFYEMKTTAFHRRLKAQLGSRLYATLSVVRTYLLFAVSLIFFRAGSMAEAFHYISHLSFDVHYSWKEMNIGMPDHNSIVAGSALVLILVYEYFMSKHDLLEAFGRQPAAVRWSIYYLLAIILFTLGQFNSDSFIYLQF
;
A
#
# COMPACT_ATOMS: atom_id res chain seq x y z
N MET A 1 -1.44 -15.48 8.94
CA MET A 1 -1.56 -16.11 7.60
C MET A 1 -1.09 -15.12 6.54
N SER A 2 0.23 -15.06 6.28
CA SER A 2 0.78 -14.23 5.20
C SER A 2 0.37 -14.79 3.83
N PHE A 3 0.29 -13.98 2.78
CA PHE A 3 -0.01 -14.43 1.39
C PHE A 3 1.01 -15.42 0.83
N ILE A 4 2.21 -15.48 1.41
CA ILE A 4 3.25 -16.46 1.05
C ILE A 4 3.22 -17.72 1.94
N SER A 5 2.35 -17.78 2.95
CA SER A 5 2.26 -18.95 3.85
C SER A 5 1.49 -20.10 3.22
N LEU A 6 1.89 -21.32 3.53
CA LEU A 6 1.19 -22.53 3.08
C LEU A 6 -0.30 -22.52 3.48
N ASN A 7 -0.61 -22.02 4.68
CA ASN A 7 -1.99 -21.92 5.16
C ASN A 7 -2.84 -21.01 4.26
N PHE A 8 -2.27 -19.90 3.77
CA PHE A 8 -2.96 -19.04 2.81
C PHE A 8 -3.16 -19.72 1.46
N VAL A 9 -2.12 -20.40 0.95
CA VAL A 9 -2.22 -21.14 -0.32
C VAL A 9 -3.33 -22.20 -0.24
N VAL A 10 -3.42 -22.95 0.86
CA VAL A 10 -4.48 -23.94 1.07
C VAL A 10 -5.86 -23.26 1.15
N LEU A 11 -6.01 -22.17 1.94
CA LEU A 11 -7.26 -21.43 2.03
C LEU A 11 -7.69 -20.89 0.65
N PHE A 12 -6.76 -20.30 -0.10
CA PHE A 12 -7.04 -19.74 -1.42
C PHE A 12 -7.44 -20.85 -2.40
N ALA A 13 -6.70 -21.96 -2.44
CA ALA A 13 -7.00 -23.10 -3.31
C ALA A 13 -8.38 -23.70 -3.01
N CYS A 14 -8.72 -23.95 -1.73
CA CYS A 14 -10.03 -24.41 -1.32
C CYS A 14 -11.12 -23.43 -1.72
N THR A 15 -10.90 -22.12 -1.46
CA THR A 15 -11.85 -21.07 -1.83
C THR A 15 -12.06 -21.01 -3.34
N PHE A 16 -10.98 -21.07 -4.11
CA PHE A 16 -11.01 -21.06 -5.57
C PHE A 16 -11.80 -22.25 -6.13
N ILE A 17 -11.50 -23.47 -5.65
CA ILE A 17 -12.21 -24.67 -6.08
C ILE A 17 -13.70 -24.57 -5.75
N LEU A 18 -14.05 -24.25 -4.50
CA LEU A 18 -15.45 -24.12 -4.07
C LEU A 18 -16.20 -23.01 -4.83
N TYR A 19 -15.56 -21.86 -5.05
CA TYR A 19 -16.15 -20.73 -5.75
C TYR A 19 -16.51 -21.05 -7.21
N HIS A 20 -15.68 -21.87 -7.88
CA HIS A 20 -15.89 -22.21 -9.29
C HIS A 20 -16.72 -23.49 -9.50
N THR A 21 -16.73 -24.42 -8.55
CA THR A 21 -17.44 -25.71 -8.68
C THR A 21 -18.85 -25.67 -8.10
N LEU A 22 -19.07 -24.87 -7.04
CA LEU A 22 -20.40 -24.78 -6.42
C LEU A 22 -21.37 -23.94 -7.26
N PRO A 23 -22.69 -24.19 -7.15
CA PRO A 23 -23.72 -23.34 -7.75
C PRO A 23 -23.54 -21.86 -7.35
N SER A 24 -23.87 -20.93 -8.25
CA SER A 24 -23.65 -19.48 -8.09
C SER A 24 -24.23 -18.90 -6.77
N ARG A 25 -25.32 -19.47 -6.27
CA ARG A 25 -25.94 -19.07 -4.99
C ARG A 25 -25.02 -19.23 -3.78
N PHE A 26 -24.02 -20.11 -3.83
CA PHE A 26 -23.09 -20.35 -2.74
C PHE A 26 -21.81 -19.51 -2.83
N ARG A 27 -21.54 -18.82 -3.95
CA ARG A 27 -20.31 -18.03 -4.15
C ARG A 27 -20.09 -16.99 -3.06
N LYS A 28 -21.12 -16.21 -2.73
CA LYS A 28 -21.05 -15.19 -1.68
C LYS A 28 -20.77 -15.80 -0.31
N ALA A 29 -21.42 -16.92 0.01
CA ALA A 29 -21.16 -17.64 1.25
C ALA A 29 -19.70 -18.15 1.31
N THR A 30 -19.19 -18.71 0.21
CA THR A 30 -17.78 -19.15 0.11
C THR A 30 -16.81 -18.00 0.37
N LEU A 31 -17.02 -16.84 -0.25
CA LEU A 31 -16.16 -15.67 -0.06
C LEU A 31 -16.21 -15.15 1.37
N LEU A 32 -17.40 -15.06 1.95
CA LEU A 32 -17.56 -14.59 3.33
C LEU A 32 -16.93 -15.55 4.33
N THR A 33 -17.15 -16.85 4.16
CA THR A 33 -16.54 -17.88 5.02
C THR A 33 -15.02 -17.84 4.92
N ALA A 34 -14.46 -17.78 3.71
CA ALA A 34 -13.02 -17.65 3.51
C ALA A 34 -12.44 -16.39 4.16
N SER A 35 -13.14 -15.26 4.07
CA SER A 35 -12.74 -14.00 4.70
C SER A 35 -12.76 -14.10 6.23
N CYS A 36 -13.81 -14.68 6.80
CA CYS A 36 -13.90 -14.90 8.25
C CYS A 36 -12.81 -15.87 8.75
N LEU A 37 -12.55 -16.95 8.02
CA LEU A 37 -11.47 -17.90 8.36
C LEU A 37 -10.09 -17.23 8.26
N PHE A 38 -9.85 -16.42 7.22
CA PHE A 38 -8.59 -15.70 7.05
C PHE A 38 -8.32 -14.75 8.22
N ILE A 39 -9.31 -13.94 8.60
CA ILE A 39 -9.17 -12.97 9.70
C ILE A 39 -9.07 -13.68 11.04
N GLY A 40 -9.93 -14.66 11.28
CA GLY A 40 -9.99 -15.44 12.54
C GLY A 40 -8.74 -16.29 12.78
N PHE A 41 -8.01 -16.68 11.72
CA PHE A 41 -6.75 -17.40 11.84
C PHE A 41 -5.65 -16.56 12.53
N TYR A 42 -5.65 -15.25 12.38
CA TYR A 42 -4.71 -14.40 13.12
C TYR A 42 -5.11 -14.29 14.60
N HIS A 43 -6.34 -13.91 14.85
CA HIS A 43 -6.90 -13.84 16.20
C HIS A 43 -8.41 -13.65 16.12
N LEU A 44 -9.15 -14.36 17.00
CA LEU A 44 -10.61 -14.27 17.03
C LEU A 44 -11.08 -12.83 17.35
N THR A 45 -10.35 -12.11 18.19
CA THR A 45 -10.65 -10.70 18.53
C THR A 45 -10.63 -9.81 17.28
N PHE A 46 -9.72 -10.06 16.32
CA PHE A 46 -9.64 -9.29 15.08
C PHE A 46 -10.90 -9.49 14.22
N LEU A 47 -11.38 -10.73 14.13
CA LEU A 47 -12.62 -11.03 13.43
C LEU A 47 -13.82 -10.36 14.12
N ILE A 48 -13.93 -10.46 15.44
CA ILE A 48 -15.02 -9.84 16.20
C ILE A 48 -15.00 -8.32 16.00
N THR A 49 -13.84 -7.68 16.13
CA THR A 49 -13.70 -6.23 15.91
C THR A 49 -14.11 -5.82 14.50
N ALA A 50 -13.63 -6.55 13.49
CA ALA A 50 -13.97 -6.28 12.10
C ALA A 50 -15.48 -6.46 11.83
N LEU A 51 -16.11 -7.48 12.41
CA LEU A 51 -17.56 -7.70 12.32
C LEU A 51 -18.34 -6.58 13.00
N ILE A 52 -17.96 -6.17 14.21
CA ILE A 52 -18.63 -5.07 14.94
C ILE A 52 -18.56 -3.77 14.11
N LEU A 53 -17.36 -3.39 13.63
CA LEU A 53 -17.21 -2.18 12.84
C LEU A 53 -17.97 -2.26 11.50
N THR A 54 -17.98 -3.43 10.87
CA THR A 54 -18.75 -3.66 9.64
C THR A 54 -20.26 -3.49 9.85
N LEU A 55 -20.81 -4.15 10.87
CA LEU A 55 -22.24 -4.05 11.19
C LEU A 55 -22.63 -2.62 11.60
N THR A 56 -21.83 -1.98 12.45
CA THR A 56 -22.06 -0.59 12.85
C THR A 56 -22.08 0.34 11.62
N THR A 57 -21.10 0.20 10.73
CA THR A 57 -21.02 1.01 9.51
C THR A 57 -22.22 0.79 8.59
N PHE A 58 -22.67 -0.46 8.43
CA PHE A 58 -23.84 -0.80 7.62
C PHE A 58 -25.11 -0.12 8.13
N TYR A 59 -25.37 -0.21 9.45
CA TYR A 59 -26.57 0.41 10.03
C TYR A 59 -26.47 1.94 10.05
N LEU A 60 -25.29 2.51 10.31
CA LEU A 60 -25.07 3.95 10.22
C LEU A 60 -25.35 4.45 8.81
N GLY A 61 -24.84 3.76 7.77
CA GLY A 61 -25.14 4.11 6.38
C GLY A 61 -26.66 4.11 6.09
N LYS A 62 -27.38 3.10 6.55
CA LYS A 62 -28.86 3.04 6.43
C LYS A 62 -29.54 4.21 7.14
N TRP A 63 -29.11 4.54 8.36
CA TRP A 63 -29.72 5.63 9.13
C TRP A 63 -29.43 6.99 8.50
N ILE A 64 -28.22 7.22 7.96
CA ILE A 64 -27.90 8.44 7.20
C ILE A 64 -28.85 8.58 6.01
N GLY A 65 -29.00 7.52 5.19
CA GLY A 65 -29.86 7.56 4.00
C GLY A 65 -31.36 7.63 4.30
N GLN A 66 -31.79 7.25 5.50
CA GLN A 66 -33.19 7.34 5.92
C GLN A 66 -33.52 8.63 6.68
N ALA A 67 -32.51 9.43 7.01
CA ALA A 67 -32.70 10.64 7.79
C ALA A 67 -33.52 11.69 7.03
N LYS A 68 -34.70 12.05 7.55
CA LYS A 68 -35.63 13.02 6.92
C LYS A 68 -35.16 14.46 7.07
N ARG A 69 -34.31 14.76 8.04
CA ARG A 69 -33.81 16.11 8.35
C ARG A 69 -32.31 16.17 8.14
N GLU A 70 -31.81 17.21 7.50
CA GLU A 70 -30.39 17.45 7.29
C GLU A 70 -29.59 17.45 8.61
N SER A 71 -30.13 18.06 9.66
CA SER A 71 -29.49 18.06 10.99
C SER A 71 -29.33 16.66 11.58
N GLY A 72 -30.33 15.77 11.38
CA GLY A 72 -30.26 14.38 11.81
C GLY A 72 -29.21 13.58 11.00
N MET A 73 -29.23 13.74 9.69
CA MET A 73 -28.24 13.13 8.79
C MET A 73 -26.81 13.53 9.18
N LYS A 74 -26.58 14.83 9.39
CA LYS A 74 -25.29 15.39 9.84
C LYS A 74 -24.87 14.82 11.21
N GLY A 75 -25.78 14.75 12.18
CA GLY A 75 -25.53 14.19 13.51
C GLY A 75 -25.09 12.74 13.45
N ILE A 76 -25.82 11.87 12.70
CA ILE A 76 -25.49 10.45 12.54
C ILE A 76 -24.14 10.28 11.85
N TYR A 77 -23.87 11.04 10.77
CA TYR A 77 -22.60 11.00 10.06
C TYR A 77 -21.41 11.33 10.96
N PHE A 78 -21.43 12.49 11.62
CA PHE A 78 -20.31 12.90 12.46
C PHE A 78 -20.10 11.99 13.67
N SER A 79 -21.18 11.51 14.30
CA SER A 79 -21.05 10.54 15.39
C SER A 79 -20.48 9.19 14.91
N GLY A 80 -20.86 8.75 13.70
CA GLY A 80 -20.33 7.54 13.08
C GLY A 80 -18.84 7.66 12.75
N VAL A 81 -18.42 8.75 12.10
CA VAL A 81 -17.00 9.00 11.80
C VAL A 81 -16.20 9.14 13.10
N CYS A 82 -16.72 9.86 14.10
CA CYS A 82 -16.08 9.99 15.41
C CYS A 82 -15.91 8.61 16.07
N PHE A 83 -16.92 7.77 16.09
CA PHE A 83 -16.84 6.41 16.60
C PHE A 83 -15.75 5.58 15.92
N LEU A 84 -15.67 5.61 14.58
CA LEU A 84 -14.65 4.88 13.81
C LEU A 84 -13.23 5.37 14.13
N VAL A 85 -13.03 6.69 14.17
CA VAL A 85 -11.73 7.30 14.49
C VAL A 85 -11.33 7.02 15.93
N VAL A 86 -12.26 7.20 16.89
CA VAL A 86 -11.98 6.91 18.31
C VAL A 86 -11.69 5.44 18.54
N SER A 87 -12.40 4.53 17.87
CA SER A 87 -12.12 3.09 17.94
C SER A 87 -10.71 2.78 17.42
N TRP A 88 -10.31 3.36 16.30
CA TRP A 88 -8.97 3.20 15.75
C TRP A 88 -7.90 3.74 16.70
N LEU A 89 -8.09 4.96 17.25
CA LEU A 89 -7.19 5.57 18.22
C LEU A 89 -7.08 4.75 19.50
N ALA A 90 -8.21 4.23 20.01
CA ALA A 90 -8.24 3.39 21.20
C ALA A 90 -7.36 2.15 21.03
N PHE A 91 -7.49 1.43 19.91
CA PHE A 91 -6.61 0.28 19.63
C PHE A 91 -5.15 0.69 19.42
N ARG A 92 -4.88 1.82 18.74
CA ARG A 92 -3.52 2.29 18.43
C ARG A 92 -2.74 2.71 19.67
N TYR A 93 -3.40 3.26 20.68
CA TYR A 93 -2.77 3.84 21.86
C TYR A 93 -3.11 3.09 23.17
N ALA A 94 -3.87 2.00 23.10
CA ALA A 94 -4.31 1.24 24.28
C ALA A 94 -3.15 0.84 25.19
N ASP A 95 -2.09 0.26 24.63
CA ASP A 95 -0.91 -0.20 25.37
C ASP A 95 -0.20 0.94 26.13
N ARG A 96 -0.24 2.16 25.55
CA ARG A 96 0.38 3.34 26.17
C ARG A 96 -0.48 3.99 27.26
N LEU A 97 -1.81 3.82 27.16
CA LEU A 97 -2.76 4.51 28.03
C LEU A 97 -3.22 3.65 29.22
N THR A 98 -3.26 2.33 29.08
CA THR A 98 -3.95 1.46 30.03
C THR A 98 -3.11 0.34 30.63
N ASN A 99 -1.85 0.18 30.27
CA ASN A 99 -1.01 -0.99 30.61
C ASN A 99 -1.67 -2.35 30.24
N CYS A 100 -2.71 -2.31 29.42
CA CYS A 100 -3.38 -3.51 28.90
C CYS A 100 -2.79 -3.81 27.52
N HIS A 101 -2.16 -4.98 27.38
CA HIS A 101 -1.65 -5.45 26.07
C HIS A 101 -2.82 -5.81 25.14
N ILE A 102 -3.42 -4.79 24.53
CA ILE A 102 -4.47 -4.97 23.55
C ILE A 102 -3.81 -5.12 22.18
N LEU A 103 -3.98 -6.30 21.57
CA LEU A 103 -3.47 -6.54 20.22
C LEU A 103 -4.14 -5.57 19.23
N PHE A 104 -3.32 -4.82 18.50
CA PHE A 104 -3.80 -3.94 17.43
C PHE A 104 -4.42 -4.80 16.32
N PRO A 105 -5.73 -4.67 16.03
CA PRO A 105 -6.39 -5.54 15.07
C PRO A 105 -5.84 -5.32 13.66
N LEU A 106 -5.39 -6.42 13.06
CA LEU A 106 -4.81 -6.43 11.74
C LEU A 106 -5.79 -5.85 10.70
N GLY A 107 -5.30 -4.96 9.86
CA GLY A 107 -6.12 -4.31 8.82
C GLY A 107 -7.07 -3.22 9.32
N ILE A 108 -7.15 -2.94 10.64
CA ILE A 108 -8.11 -1.96 11.19
C ILE A 108 -8.01 -0.60 10.51
N SER A 109 -6.83 -0.15 10.17
CA SER A 109 -6.61 1.11 9.44
C SER A 109 -7.30 1.11 8.09
N PHE A 110 -7.16 0.02 7.31
CA PHE A 110 -7.70 -0.08 5.96
C PHE A 110 -9.22 -0.16 5.94
N TYR A 111 -9.83 -1.03 6.75
CA TYR A 111 -11.29 -1.11 6.77
C TYR A 111 -11.94 0.08 7.49
N THR A 112 -11.23 0.81 8.37
CA THR A 112 -11.71 2.08 8.91
C THR A 112 -11.77 3.16 7.82
N PHE A 113 -10.75 3.29 6.98
CA PHE A 113 -10.80 4.20 5.83
C PHE A 113 -11.93 3.84 4.86
N GLN A 114 -12.13 2.56 4.62
CA GLN A 114 -13.23 2.05 3.79
C GLN A 114 -14.60 2.41 4.38
N ALA A 115 -14.77 2.23 5.70
CA ALA A 115 -16.00 2.60 6.40
C ALA A 115 -16.27 4.11 6.35
N ILE A 116 -15.23 4.93 6.59
CA ILE A 116 -15.36 6.39 6.53
C ILE A 116 -15.74 6.85 5.12
N SER A 117 -15.09 6.33 4.06
CA SER A 117 -15.46 6.71 2.69
C SER A 117 -16.91 6.36 2.37
N TYR A 118 -17.36 5.14 2.72
CA TYR A 118 -18.73 4.71 2.52
C TYR A 118 -19.76 5.63 3.21
N LEU A 119 -19.55 5.96 4.49
CA LEU A 119 -20.44 6.87 5.21
C LEU A 119 -20.42 8.29 4.63
N THR A 120 -19.25 8.74 4.15
CA THR A 120 -19.08 10.07 3.56
C THR A 120 -19.78 10.19 2.22
N GLU A 121 -19.66 9.18 1.35
CA GLU A 121 -20.33 9.16 0.04
C GLU A 121 -21.86 9.16 0.19
N ILE A 122 -22.40 8.44 1.19
CA ILE A 122 -23.84 8.49 1.50
C ILE A 122 -24.23 9.87 2.04
N TYR A 123 -23.41 10.44 2.96
CA TYR A 123 -23.67 11.77 3.51
C TYR A 123 -23.63 12.87 2.44
N TRP A 124 -22.75 12.76 1.45
CA TRP A 124 -22.70 13.65 0.29
C TRP A 124 -23.80 13.38 -0.75
N GLN A 125 -24.59 12.31 -0.56
CA GLN A 125 -25.64 11.86 -1.47
C GLN A 125 -25.10 11.44 -2.86
N GLU A 126 -23.84 11.01 -2.90
CA GLU A 126 -23.20 10.47 -4.10
C GLU A 126 -23.54 8.98 -4.28
N GLU A 127 -23.79 8.25 -3.17
CA GLU A 127 -24.11 6.83 -3.17
C GLU A 127 -25.35 6.54 -2.31
N GLU A 128 -26.11 5.50 -2.69
CA GLU A 128 -27.20 4.97 -1.87
C GLU A 128 -26.68 3.96 -0.84
N PRO A 129 -27.29 3.90 0.37
CA PRO A 129 -26.95 2.88 1.35
C PRO A 129 -27.15 1.47 0.80
N GLU A 130 -26.18 0.58 0.98
CA GLU A 130 -26.29 -0.81 0.56
C GLU A 130 -27.41 -1.52 1.35
N LYS A 131 -28.23 -2.28 0.61
CA LYS A 131 -29.41 -2.98 1.17
C LYS A 131 -29.07 -4.41 1.63
N SER A 132 -28.07 -5.03 0.97
CA SER A 132 -27.65 -6.42 1.22
C SER A 132 -26.53 -6.46 2.26
N LEU A 133 -26.85 -6.94 3.45
CA LEU A 133 -25.83 -7.13 4.51
C LEU A 133 -24.72 -8.11 4.08
N PRO A 134 -25.00 -9.27 3.43
CA PRO A 134 -23.93 -10.15 2.98
C PRO A 134 -22.98 -9.49 1.98
N ASP A 135 -23.47 -8.69 1.04
CA ASP A 135 -22.65 -8.00 0.06
C ASP A 135 -21.77 -6.95 0.74
N PHE A 136 -22.33 -6.20 1.68
CA PHE A 136 -21.59 -5.24 2.48
C PHE A 136 -20.52 -5.90 3.36
N MET A 137 -20.82 -7.04 3.99
CA MET A 137 -19.84 -7.80 4.76
C MET A 137 -18.68 -8.29 3.89
N ILE A 138 -18.95 -8.81 2.68
CA ILE A 138 -17.87 -9.20 1.77
C ILE A 138 -17.08 -7.96 1.32
N TYR A 139 -17.75 -6.85 0.99
CA TYR A 139 -17.09 -5.59 0.67
C TYR A 139 -16.11 -5.16 1.76
N MET A 140 -16.49 -5.23 3.03
CA MET A 140 -15.62 -4.83 4.14
C MET A 140 -14.51 -5.85 4.45
N LEU A 141 -14.83 -7.15 4.43
CA LEU A 141 -13.99 -8.21 4.98
C LEU A 141 -13.21 -9.02 3.92
N PHE A 142 -13.35 -8.71 2.62
CA PHE A 142 -12.79 -9.53 1.54
C PHE A 142 -11.31 -9.83 1.74
N PHE A 143 -10.98 -11.10 1.96
CA PHE A 143 -9.66 -11.55 2.42
C PHE A 143 -8.49 -11.16 1.51
N MET A 144 -8.73 -11.04 0.19
CA MET A 144 -7.68 -10.64 -0.75
C MET A 144 -7.20 -9.19 -0.56
N LYS A 145 -8.02 -8.31 0.02
CA LYS A 145 -7.65 -6.91 0.25
C LYS A 145 -7.56 -6.52 1.72
N PHE A 146 -7.92 -7.42 2.63
CA PHE A 146 -8.14 -7.10 4.04
C PHE A 146 -6.91 -6.57 4.77
N LEU A 147 -5.73 -7.13 4.50
CA LEU A 147 -4.50 -6.75 5.23
C LEU A 147 -3.93 -5.42 4.76
N SER A 148 -3.57 -5.35 3.50
CA SER A 148 -2.92 -4.20 2.86
C SER A 148 -3.22 -4.13 1.37
N GLY A 149 -4.33 -4.72 0.97
CA GLY A 149 -4.87 -4.55 -0.36
C GLY A 149 -5.39 -3.12 -0.58
N PRO A 150 -5.84 -2.81 -1.79
CA PRO A 150 -6.36 -1.48 -2.09
C PRO A 150 -7.56 -1.11 -1.20
N ILE A 151 -7.63 0.16 -0.80
CA ILE A 151 -8.79 0.73 -0.12
C ILE A 151 -9.88 0.96 -1.16
N GLU A 152 -10.71 -0.08 -1.37
CA GLU A 152 -11.75 -0.06 -2.40
C GLU A 152 -12.91 0.86 -2.03
N ARG A 153 -13.46 1.55 -3.04
CA ARG A 153 -14.71 2.29 -2.89
C ARG A 153 -15.91 1.36 -2.97
N ALA A 154 -16.99 1.73 -2.29
CA ALA A 154 -18.25 1.01 -2.36
C ALA A 154 -18.80 1.00 -3.79
N SER A 155 -18.73 2.13 -4.49
CA SER A 155 -19.10 2.30 -5.90
C SER A 155 -18.40 1.35 -6.87
N ASP A 156 -17.14 0.95 -6.58
CA ASP A 156 -16.36 0.07 -7.44
C ASP A 156 -16.60 -1.42 -7.14
N MET A 157 -16.73 -1.78 -5.86
CA MET A 157 -16.74 -3.19 -5.45
C MET A 157 -18.17 -3.77 -5.29
N LEU A 158 -19.13 -3.02 -4.76
CA LEU A 158 -20.49 -3.53 -4.55
C LEU A 158 -21.18 -3.98 -5.84
N PRO A 159 -21.07 -3.27 -6.99
CA PRO A 159 -21.65 -3.75 -8.25
C PRO A 159 -21.06 -5.10 -8.71
N GLN A 160 -19.76 -5.33 -8.46
CA GLN A 160 -19.13 -6.61 -8.79
C GLN A 160 -19.65 -7.74 -7.89
N LEU A 161 -19.86 -7.48 -6.59
CA LEU A 161 -20.45 -8.42 -5.65
C LEU A 161 -21.91 -8.75 -5.98
N LYS A 162 -22.69 -7.77 -6.42
CA LYS A 162 -24.07 -8.00 -6.87
C LYS A 162 -24.13 -8.94 -8.08
N SER A 163 -23.22 -8.78 -9.03
CA SER A 163 -23.16 -9.64 -10.22
C SER A 163 -22.51 -11.01 -9.92
N CYS A 164 -21.54 -11.08 -9.02
CA CYS A 164 -20.78 -12.26 -8.55
C CYS A 164 -20.51 -13.29 -9.66
N LYS A 165 -19.98 -12.81 -10.81
CA LYS A 165 -19.74 -13.63 -11.99
C LYS A 165 -18.53 -14.54 -11.81
N ALA A 166 -18.57 -15.74 -12.40
CA ALA A 166 -17.37 -16.55 -12.56
C ALA A 166 -16.39 -15.82 -13.48
N THR A 167 -15.10 -15.98 -13.18
CA THR A 167 -14.06 -15.43 -14.05
C THR A 167 -13.87 -16.31 -15.28
N ASP A 168 -13.42 -15.71 -16.38
CA ASP A 168 -13.01 -16.45 -17.57
C ASP A 168 -11.58 -16.96 -17.47
N TYR A 169 -11.22 -17.93 -18.34
CA TYR A 169 -9.88 -18.53 -18.36
C TYR A 169 -8.77 -17.47 -18.56
N THR A 170 -8.99 -16.49 -19.40
CA THR A 170 -7.99 -15.45 -19.71
C THR A 170 -7.69 -14.60 -18.48
N SER A 171 -8.73 -14.20 -17.76
CA SER A 171 -8.61 -13.45 -16.50
C SER A 171 -7.96 -14.28 -15.39
N MET A 172 -8.27 -15.59 -15.29
CA MET A 172 -7.60 -16.50 -14.35
C MET A 172 -6.09 -16.55 -14.59
N VAL A 173 -5.70 -16.82 -15.84
CA VAL A 173 -4.28 -16.95 -16.21
C VAL A 173 -3.54 -15.61 -16.04
N TYR A 174 -4.19 -14.49 -16.37
CA TYR A 174 -3.64 -13.16 -16.09
C TYR A 174 -3.40 -12.95 -14.59
N GLY A 175 -4.40 -13.29 -13.76
CA GLY A 175 -4.29 -13.19 -12.30
C GLY A 175 -3.13 -14.05 -11.75
N MET A 176 -2.97 -15.27 -12.24
CA MET A 176 -1.86 -16.14 -11.84
C MET A 176 -0.50 -15.55 -12.22
N ARG A 177 -0.36 -14.98 -13.42
CA ARG A 177 0.87 -14.30 -13.86
C ARG A 177 1.19 -13.11 -12.96
N LEU A 178 0.17 -12.33 -12.58
CA LEU A 178 0.34 -11.19 -11.68
C LEU A 178 0.80 -11.64 -10.28
N ILE A 179 0.27 -12.76 -9.77
CA ILE A 179 0.76 -13.38 -8.53
C ILE A 179 2.24 -13.73 -8.64
N VAL A 180 2.68 -14.34 -9.75
CA VAL A 180 4.10 -14.68 -9.96
C VAL A 180 4.98 -13.44 -9.97
N VAL A 181 4.58 -12.36 -10.63
CA VAL A 181 5.29 -11.06 -10.59
C VAL A 181 5.37 -10.53 -9.16
N GLY A 182 4.27 -10.59 -8.41
CA GLY A 182 4.24 -10.19 -7.01
C GLY A 182 5.19 -11.01 -6.13
N LEU A 183 5.24 -12.33 -6.33
CA LEU A 183 6.17 -13.21 -5.62
C LEU A 183 7.64 -12.89 -5.94
N ILE A 184 7.98 -12.60 -7.19
CA ILE A 184 9.34 -12.18 -7.59
C ILE A 184 9.72 -10.87 -6.89
N LYS A 185 8.84 -9.87 -6.90
CA LYS A 185 9.08 -8.60 -6.21
C LYS A 185 9.31 -8.81 -4.71
N LYS A 186 8.48 -9.61 -4.05
CA LYS A 186 8.57 -9.88 -2.62
C LYS A 186 9.75 -10.78 -2.30
N LEU A 187 9.76 -12.02 -2.76
CA LEU A 187 10.69 -13.06 -2.30
C LEU A 187 12.11 -12.91 -2.85
N ILE A 188 12.28 -12.29 -4.02
CA ILE A 188 13.60 -12.19 -4.65
C ILE A 188 14.19 -10.78 -4.49
N LEU A 189 13.41 -9.72 -4.69
CA LEU A 189 13.96 -8.36 -4.57
C LEU A 189 13.87 -7.84 -3.14
N ALA A 190 12.68 -7.71 -2.56
CA ALA A 190 12.51 -7.10 -1.25
C ALA A 190 13.24 -7.87 -0.16
N ASP A 191 12.99 -9.17 -0.06
CA ASP A 191 13.54 -10.02 1.02
C ASP A 191 15.04 -10.29 0.87
N SER A 192 15.64 -10.04 -0.30
CA SER A 192 17.10 -10.05 -0.46
C SER A 192 17.75 -8.74 -0.01
N ILE A 193 17.04 -7.61 -0.05
CA ILE A 193 17.55 -6.28 0.39
C ILE A 193 17.27 -6.05 1.88
N ALA A 194 16.16 -6.55 2.39
CA ALA A 194 15.70 -6.31 3.77
C ALA A 194 16.76 -6.56 4.84
N PRO A 195 17.56 -7.66 4.85
CA PRO A 195 18.58 -7.87 5.88
C PRO A 195 19.63 -6.77 5.94
N TYR A 196 20.00 -6.19 4.80
CA TYR A 196 20.92 -5.07 4.75
C TYR A 196 20.31 -3.82 5.39
N ILE A 197 19.08 -3.46 5.02
CA ILE A 197 18.39 -2.29 5.55
C ILE A 197 18.17 -2.43 7.05
N ASP A 198 17.68 -3.59 7.49
CA ASP A 198 17.46 -3.89 8.91
C ASP A 198 18.77 -3.84 9.72
N GLY A 199 19.86 -4.36 9.17
CA GLY A 199 21.18 -4.29 9.78
C GLY A 199 21.68 -2.86 9.97
N VAL A 200 21.55 -2.00 8.95
CA VAL A 200 21.95 -0.58 9.02
C VAL A 200 21.08 0.19 9.99
N PHE A 201 19.74 0.08 9.88
CA PHE A 201 18.83 0.78 10.80
C PHE A 201 18.85 0.23 12.23
N GLY A 202 19.24 -1.05 12.42
CA GLY A 202 19.48 -1.63 13.75
C GLY A 202 20.79 -1.17 14.41
N SER A 203 21.70 -0.58 13.64
CA SER A 203 23.05 -0.16 14.09
C SER A 203 23.44 1.24 13.64
N VAL A 204 22.47 2.18 13.58
CA VAL A 204 22.66 3.53 13.02
C VAL A 204 23.86 4.27 13.61
N TYR A 205 24.11 4.12 14.91
CA TYR A 205 25.22 4.82 15.60
C TYR A 205 26.62 4.24 15.32
N THR A 206 26.69 3.03 14.76
CA THR A 206 27.94 2.33 14.45
C THR A 206 28.15 2.09 12.97
N ALA A 207 27.12 2.28 12.17
CA ALA A 207 27.19 2.16 10.72
C ALA A 207 28.06 3.26 10.11
N SER A 208 28.84 2.91 9.08
CA SER A 208 29.63 3.89 8.34
C SER A 208 28.74 4.79 7.47
N GLY A 209 29.21 5.99 7.13
CA GLY A 209 28.46 6.93 6.33
C GLY A 209 28.07 6.38 4.94
N VAL A 210 28.90 5.55 4.33
CA VAL A 210 28.57 4.90 3.05
C VAL A 210 27.49 3.82 3.24
N GLN A 211 27.49 3.08 4.35
CA GLN A 211 26.44 2.12 4.67
C GLN A 211 25.09 2.82 4.86
N LEU A 212 25.06 3.93 5.61
CA LEU A 212 23.90 4.78 5.77
C LEU A 212 23.41 5.31 4.40
N LEU A 213 24.30 5.78 3.54
CA LEU A 213 23.94 6.26 2.21
C LEU A 213 23.33 5.16 1.34
N MET A 214 23.94 3.98 1.32
CA MET A 214 23.43 2.84 0.54
C MET A 214 22.06 2.39 1.04
N ALA A 215 21.87 2.29 2.38
CA ALA A 215 20.57 1.95 2.95
C ALA A 215 19.51 3.01 2.64
N CYS A 216 19.85 4.31 2.70
CA CYS A 216 18.95 5.39 2.29
C CYS A 216 18.49 5.24 0.84
N LEU A 217 19.40 4.88 -0.07
CA LEU A 217 19.08 4.71 -1.49
C LEU A 217 18.34 3.40 -1.80
N LEU A 218 18.57 2.34 -1.04
CA LEU A 218 17.94 1.04 -1.28
C LEU A 218 16.56 0.90 -0.60
N TYR A 219 16.34 1.59 0.53
CA TYR A 219 15.10 1.45 1.29
C TYR A 219 13.80 1.78 0.50
N PRO A 220 13.74 2.84 -0.35
CA PRO A 220 12.57 3.06 -1.21
C PRO A 220 12.28 1.88 -2.15
N ILE A 221 13.33 1.19 -2.63
CA ILE A 221 13.22 0.05 -3.55
C ILE A 221 12.67 -1.17 -2.80
N GLU A 222 13.21 -1.46 -1.61
CA GLU A 222 12.72 -2.52 -0.75
C GLU A 222 11.25 -2.32 -0.41
N LEU A 223 10.90 -1.13 0.11
CA LEU A 223 9.53 -0.77 0.49
C LEU A 223 8.56 -0.88 -0.70
N TYR A 224 9.00 -0.46 -1.89
CA TYR A 224 8.22 -0.61 -3.12
C TYR A 224 8.03 -2.06 -3.51
N ALA A 225 9.10 -2.84 -3.53
CA ALA A 225 9.06 -4.23 -3.96
C ALA A 225 8.21 -5.08 -3.02
N ASP A 226 8.36 -4.88 -1.69
CA ASP A 226 7.57 -5.55 -0.68
C ASP A 226 6.08 -5.24 -0.83
N PHE A 227 5.72 -3.96 -0.84
CA PHE A 227 4.32 -3.56 -0.87
C PHE A 227 3.66 -3.75 -2.23
N SER A 228 4.33 -3.43 -3.35
CA SER A 228 3.77 -3.69 -4.67
C SER A 228 3.67 -5.18 -4.98
N GLY A 229 4.63 -5.99 -4.50
CA GLY A 229 4.59 -7.44 -4.63
C GLY A 229 3.38 -8.04 -3.92
N TYR A 230 3.15 -7.62 -2.67
CA TYR A 230 1.97 -8.01 -1.92
C TYR A 230 0.66 -7.59 -2.60
N THR A 231 0.62 -6.34 -3.12
CA THR A 231 -0.55 -5.83 -3.83
C THR A 231 -0.81 -6.62 -5.12
N ASP A 232 0.23 -6.97 -5.88
CA ASP A 232 0.09 -7.76 -7.11
C ASP A 232 -0.48 -9.16 -6.81
N ILE A 233 -0.09 -9.79 -5.69
CA ILE A 233 -0.68 -11.06 -5.24
C ILE A 233 -2.17 -10.87 -4.91
N ALA A 234 -2.52 -9.80 -4.20
CA ALA A 234 -3.91 -9.49 -3.85
C ALA A 234 -4.79 -9.24 -5.10
N LEU A 235 -4.30 -8.42 -6.04
CA LEU A 235 -5.00 -8.14 -7.30
C LEU A 235 -5.14 -9.39 -8.16
N GLY A 236 -4.07 -10.18 -8.26
CA GLY A 236 -4.05 -11.43 -9.02
C GLY A 236 -5.04 -12.45 -8.48
N GLY A 237 -5.04 -12.69 -7.16
CA GLY A 237 -5.96 -13.60 -6.50
C GLY A 237 -7.42 -13.15 -6.60
N ALA A 238 -7.69 -11.86 -6.41
CA ALA A 238 -9.03 -11.31 -6.60
C ALA A 238 -9.51 -11.49 -8.05
N ARG A 239 -8.64 -11.27 -9.04
CA ARG A 239 -8.96 -11.47 -10.45
C ARG A 239 -9.26 -12.92 -10.80
N MET A 240 -8.57 -13.88 -10.17
CA MET A 240 -8.87 -15.31 -10.31
C MET A 240 -10.25 -15.68 -9.75
N LEU A 241 -10.75 -14.91 -8.78
CA LEU A 241 -12.12 -15.04 -8.24
C LEU A 241 -13.15 -14.17 -8.97
N GLY A 242 -12.78 -13.49 -10.07
CA GLY A 242 -13.69 -12.67 -10.86
C GLY A 242 -13.86 -11.23 -10.38
N PHE A 243 -13.02 -10.75 -9.48
CA PHE A 243 -13.05 -9.38 -8.96
C PHE A 243 -11.87 -8.56 -9.48
N LYS A 244 -12.15 -7.34 -9.90
CA LYS A 244 -11.13 -6.38 -10.31
C LYS A 244 -10.95 -5.37 -9.19
N LEU A 245 -9.82 -5.44 -8.50
CA LEU A 245 -9.42 -4.45 -7.50
C LEU A 245 -8.64 -3.30 -8.13
N SER A 246 -8.64 -2.15 -7.45
CA SER A 246 -7.93 -0.94 -7.86
C SER A 246 -6.41 -1.11 -7.75
N PRO A 247 -5.62 -0.62 -8.70
CA PRO A 247 -4.16 -0.69 -8.61
C PRO A 247 -3.66 0.25 -7.49
N ASN A 248 -2.61 -0.18 -6.78
CA ASN A 248 -1.96 0.65 -5.76
C ASN A 248 -0.69 1.33 -6.26
N PHE A 249 -0.09 0.83 -7.31
CA PHE A 249 1.17 1.35 -7.83
C PHE A 249 1.14 1.55 -9.35
N ASN A 250 1.75 2.64 -9.81
CA ASN A 250 1.93 2.93 -11.23
C ASN A 250 3.32 3.55 -11.47
N ARG A 251 4.38 2.72 -11.33
CA ARG A 251 5.77 3.13 -11.58
C ARG A 251 6.13 4.45 -10.87
N PRO A 252 6.13 4.48 -9.54
CA PRO A 252 6.30 5.72 -8.78
C PRO A 252 7.66 6.38 -9.00
N PHE A 253 8.70 5.60 -9.30
CA PHE A 253 10.08 6.10 -9.43
C PHE A 253 10.39 6.80 -10.76
N ILE A 254 9.42 6.91 -11.68
CA ILE A 254 9.55 7.78 -12.86
C ILE A 254 8.92 9.16 -12.66
N ALA A 255 8.36 9.42 -11.50
CA ALA A 255 7.72 10.69 -11.18
C ALA A 255 8.72 11.85 -11.19
N GLN A 256 8.35 12.94 -11.82
CA GLN A 256 9.19 14.16 -11.93
C GLN A 256 8.89 15.17 -10.82
N THR A 257 7.83 14.94 -10.03
CA THR A 257 7.44 15.77 -8.88
C THR A 257 6.93 14.88 -7.76
N THR A 258 7.00 15.38 -6.53
CA THR A 258 6.45 14.70 -5.35
C THR A 258 4.93 14.52 -5.44
N ALA A 259 4.22 15.50 -6.01
CA ALA A 259 2.79 15.36 -6.26
C ALA A 259 2.47 14.26 -7.31
N ASP A 260 3.30 14.08 -8.36
CA ASP A 260 3.15 12.98 -9.32
C ASP A 260 3.54 11.65 -8.69
N PHE A 261 4.55 11.63 -7.80
CA PHE A 261 4.93 10.45 -7.04
C PHE A 261 3.75 9.91 -6.23
N TRP A 262 3.06 10.72 -5.44
CA TRP A 262 1.90 10.30 -4.65
C TRP A 262 0.69 9.87 -5.50
N ARG A 263 0.57 10.36 -6.73
CA ARG A 263 -0.43 9.85 -7.69
C ARG A 263 -0.13 8.45 -8.23
N ARG A 264 1.11 7.95 -8.00
CA ARG A 264 1.62 6.67 -8.47
C ARG A 264 1.96 5.69 -7.35
N TRP A 265 2.11 6.19 -6.14
CA TRP A 265 2.44 5.46 -4.92
C TRP A 265 1.21 5.32 -4.04
N HIS A 266 0.94 4.06 -3.61
CA HIS A 266 -0.19 3.72 -2.74
C HIS A 266 -1.48 4.47 -3.16
N MET A 267 -1.85 4.29 -4.43
CA MET A 267 -2.85 5.12 -5.12
C MET A 267 -4.19 5.13 -4.40
N SER A 268 -4.64 3.97 -3.89
CA SER A 268 -5.91 3.89 -3.17
C SER A 268 -5.93 4.75 -1.90
N LEU A 269 -4.84 4.77 -1.13
CA LEU A 269 -4.68 5.65 0.04
C LEU A 269 -4.50 7.11 -0.39
N SER A 270 -3.65 7.38 -1.38
CA SER A 270 -3.36 8.75 -1.85
C SER A 270 -4.62 9.44 -2.37
N PHE A 271 -5.47 8.71 -3.10
CA PHE A 271 -6.75 9.24 -3.57
C PHE A 271 -7.75 9.36 -2.42
N TRP A 272 -7.78 8.41 -1.47
CA TRP A 272 -8.61 8.54 -0.28
C TRP A 272 -8.27 9.81 0.51
N VAL A 273 -6.99 10.02 0.81
CA VAL A 273 -6.51 11.21 1.54
C VAL A 273 -6.79 12.50 0.78
N ARG A 274 -6.64 12.49 -0.54
CA ARG A 274 -7.00 13.64 -1.39
C ARG A 274 -8.50 13.98 -1.26
N ASP A 275 -9.36 12.97 -1.42
CA ASP A 275 -10.80 13.19 -1.57
C ASP A 275 -11.49 13.50 -0.24
N TYR A 276 -11.12 12.79 0.84
CA TYR A 276 -11.82 12.92 2.13
C TYR A 276 -11.10 13.80 3.15
N LEU A 277 -9.84 14.16 2.92
CA LEU A 277 -9.09 15.01 3.85
C LEU A 277 -8.61 16.31 3.18
N TYR A 278 -7.82 16.19 2.10
CA TYR A 278 -7.20 17.38 1.48
C TYR A 278 -8.23 18.31 0.83
N LEU A 279 -9.11 17.80 -0.03
CA LEU A 279 -10.08 18.63 -0.77
C LEU A 279 -11.07 19.34 0.17
N PRO A 280 -11.71 18.69 1.16
CA PRO A 280 -12.57 19.35 2.12
C PRO A 280 -11.83 20.44 2.93
N LEU A 281 -10.60 20.14 3.37
CA LEU A 281 -9.78 21.08 4.15
C LEU A 281 -9.34 22.27 3.30
N SER A 282 -8.89 22.04 2.08
CA SER A 282 -8.48 23.07 1.12
C SER A 282 -9.66 23.99 0.72
N SER A 283 -10.86 23.43 0.57
CA SER A 283 -12.08 24.19 0.33
C SER A 283 -12.41 25.10 1.51
N LYS A 284 -12.35 24.58 2.74
CA LYS A 284 -12.62 25.33 3.97
C LYS A 284 -11.60 26.46 4.20
N LEU A 285 -10.33 26.24 3.86
CA LEU A 285 -9.25 27.21 4.03
C LEU A 285 -9.02 28.10 2.80
N ARG A 286 -9.90 28.04 1.80
CA ARG A 286 -9.77 28.79 0.54
C ARG A 286 -9.60 30.30 0.74
N GLY A 287 -10.26 30.86 1.76
CA GLY A 287 -10.17 32.28 2.08
C GLY A 287 -8.77 32.76 2.49
N TRP A 288 -7.88 31.85 2.88
CA TRP A 288 -6.49 32.15 3.25
C TRP A 288 -5.52 32.12 2.06
N GLY A 289 -6.03 31.97 0.84
CA GLY A 289 -5.23 31.95 -0.39
C GLY A 289 -4.13 30.90 -0.35
N GLN A 290 -2.91 31.33 -0.59
CA GLN A 290 -1.75 30.42 -0.65
C GLN A 290 -1.41 29.75 0.70
N TRP A 291 -1.63 30.46 1.81
CA TRP A 291 -1.45 29.91 3.15
C TRP A 291 -2.48 28.83 3.46
N GLY A 292 -3.69 28.96 2.93
CA GLY A 292 -4.71 27.92 3.03
C GLY A 292 -4.29 26.63 2.31
N VAL A 293 -3.70 26.73 1.13
CA VAL A 293 -3.14 25.58 0.40
C VAL A 293 -1.97 24.95 1.17
N PHE A 294 -1.04 25.77 1.67
CA PHE A 294 0.09 25.27 2.46
C PHE A 294 -0.39 24.51 3.70
N LEU A 295 -1.28 25.11 4.48
CA LEU A 295 -1.80 24.52 5.71
C LEU A 295 -2.58 23.24 5.42
N SER A 296 -3.37 23.22 4.34
CA SER A 296 -4.09 22.00 3.92
C SER A 296 -3.13 20.87 3.58
N LEU A 297 -2.06 21.12 2.83
CA LEU A 297 -1.03 20.12 2.53
C LEU A 297 -0.30 19.67 3.80
N ALA A 298 0.16 20.62 4.61
CA ALA A 298 0.89 20.34 5.84
C ALA A 298 0.06 19.47 6.80
N LEU A 299 -1.19 19.85 7.07
CA LEU A 299 -2.07 19.07 7.97
C LEU A 299 -2.42 17.69 7.39
N THR A 300 -2.71 17.61 6.08
CA THR A 300 -3.06 16.36 5.41
C THR A 300 -1.90 15.37 5.48
N PHE A 301 -0.71 15.77 5.09
CA PHE A 301 0.45 14.88 5.07
C PHE A 301 1.00 14.59 6.48
N THR A 302 0.95 15.55 7.41
CA THR A 302 1.28 15.28 8.83
C THR A 302 0.30 14.25 9.42
N GLY A 303 -0.99 14.38 9.15
CA GLY A 303 -1.99 13.40 9.56
C GLY A 303 -1.72 12.01 8.97
N LEU A 304 -1.34 11.94 7.69
CA LEU A 304 -0.92 10.69 7.05
C LEU A 304 0.34 10.11 7.71
N GLY A 305 1.32 10.96 8.07
CA GLY A 305 2.50 10.53 8.80
C GLY A 305 2.15 9.92 10.17
N ILE A 306 1.34 10.59 10.97
CA ILE A 306 0.87 10.12 12.29
C ILE A 306 0.07 8.81 12.17
N TRP A 307 -0.65 8.63 11.07
CA TRP A 307 -1.35 7.36 10.80
C TRP A 307 -0.37 6.19 10.65
N HIS A 308 0.79 6.39 10.05
CA HIS A 308 1.83 5.35 9.93
C HIS A 308 2.46 4.98 11.27
N GLY A 309 2.64 5.92 12.18
CA GLY A 309 3.29 5.63 13.45
C GLY A 309 3.08 6.71 14.51
N ALA A 310 3.23 6.32 15.79
CA ALA A 310 2.96 7.18 16.94
C ALA A 310 4.14 8.09 17.36
N GLY A 311 5.25 8.08 16.62
CA GLY A 311 6.43 8.89 16.90
C GLY A 311 6.41 10.25 16.19
N TRP A 312 7.11 11.25 16.73
CA TRP A 312 7.29 12.55 16.08
C TRP A 312 8.01 12.45 14.72
N ASN A 313 8.87 11.45 14.55
CA ASN A 313 9.54 11.12 13.28
C ASN A 313 8.52 10.89 12.15
N PHE A 314 7.40 10.22 12.42
CA PHE A 314 6.34 10.03 11.42
C PHE A 314 5.61 11.34 11.09
N ALA A 315 5.35 12.18 12.09
CA ALA A 315 4.75 13.50 11.86
C ALA A 315 5.65 14.38 10.99
N VAL A 316 6.96 14.38 11.27
CA VAL A 316 7.96 15.10 10.47
C VAL A 316 8.08 14.53 9.06
N TYR A 317 8.09 13.20 8.89
CA TYR A 317 8.02 12.56 7.58
C TYR A 317 6.86 13.11 6.74
N GLY A 318 5.66 13.09 7.32
CA GLY A 318 4.49 13.62 6.63
C GLY A 318 4.60 15.12 6.31
N LEU A 319 5.01 15.93 7.28
CA LEU A 319 5.18 17.38 7.08
C LEU A 319 6.16 17.69 5.94
N ILE A 320 7.28 16.96 5.86
CA ILE A 320 8.26 17.10 4.77
C ILE A 320 7.59 16.91 3.41
N GLN A 321 6.74 15.90 3.23
CA GLN A 321 6.03 15.66 1.98
C GLN A 321 5.13 16.84 1.60
N GLY A 322 4.35 17.35 2.54
CA GLY A 322 3.48 18.52 2.33
C GLY A 322 4.26 19.78 1.95
N VAL A 323 5.39 20.01 2.64
CA VAL A 323 6.29 21.16 2.37
C VAL A 323 6.92 21.05 0.98
N ILE A 324 7.41 19.86 0.59
CA ILE A 324 8.02 19.68 -0.73
C ILE A 324 6.99 19.92 -1.83
N ILE A 325 5.77 19.39 -1.72
CA ILE A 325 4.70 19.62 -2.71
C ILE A 325 4.39 21.09 -2.84
N PHE A 326 4.27 21.81 -1.71
CA PHE A 326 4.03 23.24 -1.75
C PHE A 326 5.19 24.02 -2.38
N TYR A 327 6.43 23.67 -2.04
CA TYR A 327 7.63 24.24 -2.66
C TYR A 327 7.63 24.02 -4.19
N GLU A 328 7.36 22.81 -4.66
CA GLU A 328 7.29 22.50 -6.10
C GLU A 328 6.19 23.32 -6.81
N MET A 329 5.04 23.53 -6.16
CA MET A 329 3.99 24.39 -6.70
C MET A 329 4.47 25.86 -6.85
N LYS A 330 5.20 26.37 -5.86
CA LYS A 330 5.70 27.75 -5.85
C LYS A 330 6.82 27.98 -6.87
N THR A 331 7.65 26.99 -7.09
CA THR A 331 8.81 27.07 -7.98
C THR A 331 8.50 26.63 -9.42
N THR A 332 7.25 26.42 -9.78
CA THR A 332 6.83 25.97 -11.13
C THR A 332 7.38 26.84 -12.26
N ALA A 333 7.40 28.18 -12.08
CA ALA A 333 7.95 29.09 -13.08
C ALA A 333 9.46 28.94 -13.24
N PHE A 334 10.20 28.74 -12.14
CA PHE A 334 11.63 28.44 -12.17
C PHE A 334 11.90 27.13 -12.90
N HIS A 335 11.19 26.06 -12.55
CA HIS A 335 11.32 24.76 -13.19
C HIS A 335 10.99 24.78 -14.68
N ARG A 336 10.04 25.63 -15.11
CA ARG A 336 9.74 25.84 -16.54
C ARG A 336 10.92 26.47 -17.28
N ARG A 337 11.56 27.49 -16.68
CA ARG A 337 12.75 28.13 -17.26
C ARG A 337 13.93 27.15 -17.34
N LEU A 338 14.18 26.41 -16.27
CA LEU A 338 15.24 25.40 -16.21
C LEU A 338 15.04 24.32 -17.27
N LYS A 339 13.80 23.86 -17.49
CA LYS A 339 13.47 22.91 -18.55
C LYS A 339 13.75 23.45 -19.94
N ALA A 340 13.49 24.74 -20.18
CA ALA A 340 13.79 25.38 -21.44
C ALA A 340 15.31 25.48 -21.72
N GLN A 341 16.12 25.69 -20.68
CA GLN A 341 17.57 25.76 -20.75
C GLN A 341 18.25 24.41 -20.95
N LEU A 342 17.85 23.40 -20.17
CA LEU A 342 18.47 22.06 -20.14
C LEU A 342 17.93 21.12 -21.25
N GLY A 343 16.80 21.47 -21.86
CA GLY A 343 16.07 20.56 -22.73
C GLY A 343 15.23 19.54 -21.96
N SER A 344 14.23 18.99 -22.64
CA SER A 344 13.19 18.21 -21.97
C SER A 344 13.68 16.86 -21.42
N ARG A 345 14.64 16.19 -22.08
CA ARG A 345 15.17 14.89 -21.64
C ARG A 345 16.03 15.01 -20.39
N LEU A 346 17.04 15.90 -20.40
CA LEU A 346 17.94 16.09 -19.26
C LEU A 346 17.16 16.60 -18.05
N TYR A 347 16.27 17.58 -18.25
CA TYR A 347 15.41 18.07 -17.19
C TYR A 347 14.54 16.96 -16.57
N ALA A 348 13.94 16.09 -17.39
CA ALA A 348 13.13 14.98 -16.91
C ALA A 348 13.95 14.00 -16.06
N THR A 349 15.15 13.62 -16.52
CA THR A 349 16.05 12.74 -15.77
C THR A 349 16.44 13.35 -14.41
N LEU A 350 16.88 14.62 -14.39
CA LEU A 350 17.24 15.31 -13.15
C LEU A 350 16.04 15.45 -12.19
N SER A 351 14.84 15.68 -12.73
CA SER A 351 13.64 15.77 -11.93
C SER A 351 13.25 14.43 -11.29
N VAL A 352 13.40 13.32 -12.02
CA VAL A 352 13.18 11.96 -11.49
C VAL A 352 14.18 11.66 -10.37
N VAL A 353 15.47 11.90 -10.60
CA VAL A 353 16.52 11.70 -9.59
C VAL A 353 16.23 12.54 -8.34
N ARG A 354 15.93 13.84 -8.52
CA ARG A 354 15.56 14.72 -7.40
C ARG A 354 14.38 14.18 -6.60
N THR A 355 13.30 13.79 -7.28
CA THR A 355 12.08 13.28 -6.61
C THR A 355 12.37 12.00 -5.85
N TYR A 356 13.16 11.09 -6.43
CA TYR A 356 13.60 9.88 -5.78
C TYR A 356 14.42 10.17 -4.51
N LEU A 357 15.41 11.06 -4.60
CA LEU A 357 16.28 11.42 -3.48
C LEU A 357 15.49 12.12 -2.36
N LEU A 358 14.57 13.03 -2.69
CA LEU A 358 13.70 13.68 -1.70
C LEU A 358 12.84 12.65 -0.96
N PHE A 359 12.30 11.67 -1.66
CA PHE A 359 11.56 10.57 -1.05
C PHE A 359 12.48 9.69 -0.19
N ALA A 360 13.64 9.28 -0.69
CA ALA A 360 14.60 8.45 0.02
C ALA A 360 15.04 9.09 1.35
N VAL A 361 15.46 10.36 1.32
CA VAL A 361 15.84 11.10 2.53
C VAL A 361 14.67 11.25 3.51
N SER A 362 13.47 11.49 3.01
CA SER A 362 12.29 11.59 3.89
C SER A 362 11.96 10.27 4.59
N LEU A 363 12.22 9.13 3.93
CA LEU A 363 12.00 7.80 4.50
C LEU A 363 12.95 7.47 5.66
N ILE A 364 14.06 8.20 5.85
CA ILE A 364 14.90 8.08 7.05
C ILE A 364 14.05 8.35 8.30
N PHE A 365 13.23 9.41 8.29
CA PHE A 365 12.30 9.71 9.39
C PHE A 365 11.22 8.63 9.56
N PHE A 366 10.80 8.00 8.48
CA PHE A 366 9.81 6.94 8.51
C PHE A 366 10.35 5.66 9.18
N ARG A 367 11.63 5.30 8.95
CA ARG A 367 12.22 4.03 9.40
C ARG A 367 12.97 4.15 10.73
N ALA A 368 13.50 5.32 11.06
CA ALA A 368 14.24 5.55 12.30
C ALA A 368 13.36 5.35 13.54
N GLY A 369 13.90 4.75 14.58
CA GLY A 369 13.20 4.50 15.83
C GLY A 369 12.90 5.78 16.64
N SER A 370 13.64 6.88 16.37
CA SER A 370 13.46 8.17 17.05
C SER A 370 13.91 9.34 16.20
N MET A 371 13.53 10.58 16.60
CA MET A 371 14.02 11.81 15.98
C MET A 371 15.54 11.96 16.10
N ALA A 372 16.11 11.59 17.24
CA ALA A 372 17.56 11.68 17.47
C ALA A 372 18.31 10.75 16.51
N GLU A 373 17.81 9.55 16.32
CA GLU A 373 18.36 8.56 15.39
C GLU A 373 18.26 9.05 13.93
N ALA A 374 17.12 9.63 13.52
CA ALA A 374 16.97 10.21 12.19
C ALA A 374 17.95 11.35 11.91
N PHE A 375 18.16 12.25 12.88
CA PHE A 375 19.13 13.34 12.77
C PHE A 375 20.57 12.82 12.76
N HIS A 376 20.89 11.83 13.61
CA HIS A 376 22.21 11.18 13.58
C HIS A 376 22.48 10.57 12.21
N TYR A 377 21.51 9.81 11.67
CA TYR A 377 21.59 9.21 10.34
C TYR A 377 21.93 10.24 9.27
N ILE A 378 21.16 11.34 9.18
CA ILE A 378 21.34 12.37 8.15
C ILE A 378 22.68 13.09 8.28
N SER A 379 23.12 13.38 9.52
CA SER A 379 24.38 14.10 9.78
C SER A 379 25.64 13.26 9.50
N HIS A 380 25.52 11.94 9.43
CA HIS A 380 26.64 11.02 9.18
C HIS A 380 26.62 10.41 7.78
N LEU A 381 25.69 10.82 6.91
CA LEU A 381 25.72 10.44 5.50
C LEU A 381 27.04 10.92 4.86
N SER A 382 27.84 10.01 4.32
CA SER A 382 29.07 10.37 3.61
C SER A 382 29.33 9.45 2.43
N PHE A 383 30.15 9.93 1.49
CA PHE A 383 30.65 9.19 0.32
C PHE A 383 32.05 8.63 0.59
N ASP A 384 32.40 8.37 1.83
CA ASP A 384 33.73 7.84 2.16
C ASP A 384 33.88 6.41 1.63
N VAL A 385 34.67 6.25 0.57
CA VAL A 385 34.86 4.98 -0.17
C VAL A 385 36.07 4.17 0.30
N HIS A 386 36.62 4.43 1.46
CA HIS A 386 37.76 3.67 1.99
C HIS A 386 37.37 2.27 2.51
N TYR A 387 36.12 1.87 2.35
CA TYR A 387 35.61 0.58 2.79
C TYR A 387 35.67 -0.47 1.68
N SER A 388 36.09 -1.67 2.05
CA SER A 388 35.99 -2.83 1.18
C SER A 388 34.53 -3.21 0.96
N TRP A 389 34.24 -3.92 -0.16
CA TRP A 389 32.89 -4.43 -0.43
C TRP A 389 32.31 -5.23 0.76
N LYS A 390 33.14 -6.01 1.45
CA LYS A 390 32.73 -6.80 2.62
C LYS A 390 32.31 -5.93 3.80
N GLU A 391 32.99 -4.82 4.03
CA GLU A 391 32.64 -3.86 5.08
C GLU A 391 31.38 -3.07 4.76
N MET A 392 31.17 -2.78 3.47
CA MET A 392 29.92 -2.15 3.01
C MET A 392 28.71 -3.06 3.14
N ASN A 393 28.91 -4.38 3.04
CA ASN A 393 27.83 -5.35 2.87
C ASN A 393 27.22 -5.85 4.21
N ILE A 394 27.62 -5.39 5.37
CA ILE A 394 27.13 -5.72 6.73
C ILE A 394 26.70 -7.20 6.86
N GLY A 395 27.59 -8.13 6.48
CA GLY A 395 27.31 -9.57 6.63
C GLY A 395 26.27 -10.16 5.70
N MET A 396 25.73 -9.39 4.74
CA MET A 396 24.85 -9.93 3.70
C MET A 396 25.67 -10.85 2.77
N PRO A 397 25.24 -12.09 2.49
CA PRO A 397 25.94 -12.96 1.55
C PRO A 397 26.09 -12.30 0.17
N ASP A 398 27.28 -12.40 -0.45
CA ASP A 398 27.57 -11.76 -1.74
C ASP A 398 26.55 -12.16 -2.83
N HIS A 399 26.06 -13.39 -2.80
CA HIS A 399 25.05 -13.86 -3.75
C HIS A 399 23.71 -13.10 -3.62
N ASN A 400 23.30 -12.71 -2.42
CA ASN A 400 22.06 -11.93 -2.22
C ASN A 400 22.15 -10.55 -2.89
N SER A 401 23.31 -9.89 -2.84
CA SER A 401 23.54 -8.60 -3.51
C SER A 401 23.42 -8.72 -5.04
N ILE A 402 24.01 -9.79 -5.61
CA ILE A 402 23.92 -10.06 -7.06
C ILE A 402 22.50 -10.39 -7.45
N VAL A 403 21.80 -11.22 -6.67
CA VAL A 403 20.39 -11.57 -6.90
C VAL A 403 19.49 -10.33 -6.83
N ALA A 404 19.63 -9.53 -5.77
CA ALA A 404 18.86 -8.30 -5.61
C ALA A 404 19.11 -7.30 -6.74
N GLY A 405 20.39 -7.07 -7.11
CA GLY A 405 20.75 -6.18 -8.21
C GLY A 405 20.20 -6.66 -9.56
N SER A 406 20.30 -7.96 -9.84
CA SER A 406 19.74 -8.56 -11.06
C SER A 406 18.20 -8.48 -11.10
N ALA A 407 17.55 -8.77 -9.97
CA ALA A 407 16.08 -8.68 -9.85
C ALA A 407 15.61 -7.23 -10.01
N LEU A 408 16.33 -6.24 -9.44
CA LEU A 408 16.02 -4.83 -9.62
C LEU A 408 16.06 -4.42 -11.09
N VAL A 409 17.13 -4.77 -11.81
CA VAL A 409 17.25 -4.47 -13.25
C VAL A 409 16.10 -5.10 -14.03
N LEU A 410 15.79 -6.38 -13.76
CA LEU A 410 14.70 -7.10 -14.44
C LEU A 410 13.33 -6.46 -14.16
N ILE A 411 13.06 -6.03 -12.93
CA ILE A 411 11.81 -5.36 -12.56
C ILE A 411 11.70 -3.99 -13.24
N LEU A 412 12.79 -3.20 -13.28
CA LEU A 412 12.79 -1.91 -13.98
C LEU A 412 12.55 -2.08 -15.49
N VAL A 413 13.16 -3.10 -16.10
CA VAL A 413 12.92 -3.45 -17.50
C VAL A 413 11.47 -3.89 -17.71
N TYR A 414 10.95 -4.76 -16.86
CA TYR A 414 9.55 -5.19 -16.89
C TYR A 414 8.60 -3.98 -16.79
N GLU A 415 8.79 -3.08 -15.83
CA GLU A 415 7.95 -1.89 -15.67
C GLU A 415 8.05 -0.90 -16.84
N TYR A 416 9.24 -0.77 -17.43
CA TYR A 416 9.43 0.03 -18.63
C TYR A 416 8.58 -0.50 -19.79
N PHE A 417 8.61 -1.80 -20.05
CA PHE A 417 7.83 -2.40 -21.11
C PHE A 417 6.33 -2.44 -20.81
N MET A 418 5.93 -2.72 -19.56
CA MET A 418 4.53 -2.61 -19.12
C MET A 418 3.96 -1.20 -19.30
N SER A 419 4.83 -0.17 -19.39
CA SER A 419 4.38 1.19 -19.67
C SER A 419 3.86 1.39 -21.08
N LYS A 420 4.29 0.56 -22.00
CA LYS A 420 3.98 0.67 -23.44
C LYS A 420 2.98 -0.39 -23.89
N HIS A 421 3.04 -1.55 -23.29
CA HIS A 421 2.23 -2.72 -23.65
C HIS A 421 1.89 -3.51 -22.39
N ASP A 422 0.71 -4.10 -22.32
CA ASP A 422 0.42 -5.08 -21.29
C ASP A 422 1.18 -6.39 -21.59
N LEU A 423 2.37 -6.53 -20.94
CA LEU A 423 3.23 -7.69 -21.16
C LEU A 423 2.58 -8.99 -20.71
N LEU A 424 1.73 -8.97 -19.67
CA LEU A 424 1.08 -10.18 -19.18
C LEU A 424 0.03 -10.68 -20.18
N GLU A 425 -0.65 -9.78 -20.85
CA GLU A 425 -1.56 -10.10 -21.95
C GLU A 425 -0.78 -10.53 -23.20
N ALA A 426 0.22 -9.74 -23.61
CA ALA A 426 1.07 -10.04 -24.78
C ALA A 426 1.77 -11.41 -24.64
N PHE A 427 2.26 -11.72 -23.44
CA PHE A 427 2.83 -13.04 -23.12
C PHE A 427 1.79 -14.16 -23.29
N GLY A 428 0.52 -13.88 -22.99
CA GLY A 428 -0.57 -14.83 -23.21
C GLY A 428 -0.77 -15.26 -24.64
N ARG A 429 -0.38 -14.44 -25.60
CA ARG A 429 -0.48 -14.70 -27.05
C ARG A 429 0.68 -15.49 -27.62
N GLN A 430 1.75 -15.75 -26.83
CA GLN A 430 2.91 -16.53 -27.25
C GLN A 430 2.59 -18.01 -27.40
N PRO A 431 3.34 -18.76 -28.25
CA PRO A 431 3.22 -20.22 -28.37
C PRO A 431 3.32 -20.92 -27.03
N ALA A 432 2.60 -22.05 -26.88
CA ALA A 432 2.57 -22.82 -25.63
C ALA A 432 3.98 -23.21 -25.15
N ALA A 433 4.85 -23.64 -26.05
CA ALA A 433 6.23 -24.00 -25.71
C ALA A 433 6.99 -22.84 -25.03
N VAL A 434 6.90 -21.61 -25.58
CA VAL A 434 7.54 -20.41 -24.99
C VAL A 434 6.95 -20.12 -23.61
N ARG A 435 5.62 -20.15 -23.48
CA ARG A 435 4.96 -19.88 -22.21
C ARG A 435 5.36 -20.86 -21.12
N TRP A 436 5.33 -22.15 -21.43
CA TRP A 436 5.69 -23.19 -20.46
C TRP A 436 7.17 -23.17 -20.11
N SER A 437 8.08 -22.93 -21.07
CA SER A 437 9.52 -22.76 -20.77
C SER A 437 9.76 -21.61 -19.79
N ILE A 438 9.07 -20.46 -19.96
CA ILE A 438 9.20 -19.32 -19.06
C ILE A 438 8.55 -19.65 -17.69
N TYR A 439 7.40 -20.33 -17.64
CA TYR A 439 6.81 -20.70 -16.36
C TYR A 439 7.72 -21.63 -15.55
N TYR A 440 8.34 -22.63 -16.19
CA TYR A 440 9.30 -23.50 -15.50
C TYR A 440 10.54 -22.74 -15.05
N LEU A 441 11.08 -21.86 -15.89
CA LEU A 441 12.21 -21.01 -15.52
C LEU A 441 11.88 -20.12 -14.30
N LEU A 442 10.74 -19.44 -14.31
CA LEU A 442 10.31 -18.60 -13.19
C LEU A 442 10.06 -19.41 -11.91
N ALA A 443 9.50 -20.62 -12.03
CA ALA A 443 9.33 -21.51 -10.89
C ALA A 443 10.70 -21.93 -10.30
N ILE A 444 11.66 -22.33 -11.15
CA ILE A 444 13.02 -22.68 -10.71
C ILE A 444 13.66 -21.46 -10.00
N ILE A 445 13.59 -20.28 -10.61
CA ILE A 445 14.13 -19.04 -10.01
C ILE A 445 13.49 -18.76 -8.65
N LEU A 446 12.16 -18.85 -8.55
CA LEU A 446 11.46 -18.62 -7.27
C LEU A 446 11.88 -19.62 -6.19
N PHE A 447 11.98 -20.92 -6.51
CA PHE A 447 12.33 -21.94 -5.52
C PHE A 447 13.81 -21.94 -5.14
N THR A 448 14.71 -21.50 -6.05
CA THR A 448 16.16 -21.50 -5.78
C THR A 448 16.67 -20.18 -5.18
N LEU A 449 16.08 -19.06 -5.56
CA LEU A 449 16.54 -17.72 -5.15
C LEU A 449 15.58 -17.00 -4.18
N GLY A 450 14.35 -17.49 -4.05
CA GLY A 450 13.35 -16.89 -3.15
C GLY A 450 13.68 -17.08 -1.68
N GLN A 451 13.53 -16.02 -0.90
CA GLN A 451 13.74 -15.99 0.55
C GLN A 451 12.41 -16.32 1.26
N PHE A 452 12.14 -17.61 1.50
CA PHE A 452 10.87 -18.06 2.10
C PHE A 452 10.82 -17.94 3.63
N ASN A 453 11.93 -17.60 4.29
CA ASN A 453 12.04 -17.53 5.75
C ASN A 453 11.78 -16.12 6.30
N SER A 454 11.44 -15.15 5.46
CA SER A 454 11.11 -13.80 5.91
C SER A 454 9.64 -13.73 6.31
N ASP A 455 9.39 -13.61 7.61
CA ASP A 455 8.02 -13.62 8.16
C ASP A 455 7.30 -12.26 8.09
N SER A 456 7.95 -11.19 7.68
CA SER A 456 7.41 -9.85 7.85
C SER A 456 7.17 -9.11 6.53
N PHE A 457 5.90 -8.89 6.24
CA PHE A 457 5.50 -7.79 5.40
C PHE A 457 5.69 -6.47 6.17
N ILE A 458 6.43 -5.52 5.61
CA ILE A 458 6.80 -4.27 6.30
C ILE A 458 5.57 -3.54 6.86
N TYR A 459 4.47 -3.49 6.12
CA TYR A 459 3.23 -2.83 6.55
C TYR A 459 2.48 -3.53 7.70
N LEU A 460 2.84 -4.75 8.08
CA LEU A 460 2.29 -5.40 9.28
C LEU A 460 3.03 -5.02 10.56
N GLN A 461 4.16 -4.30 10.44
CA GLN A 461 4.98 -3.85 11.57
C GLN A 461 4.55 -2.46 12.08
N PHE A 462 3.71 -1.75 11.33
CA PHE A 462 3.21 -0.40 11.65
C PHE A 462 1.69 -0.42 12.04
#